data_c7e3a7276c8f7a48ca6a5db1de078d9e
#
_entry.id   c7e3a7276c8f7a48ca6a5db1de078d9e
#
_cell.length_a   1.000
_cell.length_b   1.000
_cell.length_c   1.000
_cell.angle_alpha   90.00
_cell.angle_beta   90.00
_cell.angle_gamma   90.00
#
_symmetry.space_group_name_H-M   'P 1'
#
loop_
_entity.id
_entity.type
_entity.pdbx_description
1 polymer ?
#
loop_
_entity_poly.entity_id
_entity_poly.type
_entity_poly.pdbx_seq_one_letter_code
_entity_poly.pdbx_strand_id
1 'polypeptide(L)'
;MAGWVVRVDLGGGCVRLYISMRTLVHMGYVLLVGAIASEVGATTAMKYSDGFSRLWPSVLTALGYAIAFVLLAQTLKTVSVGTAYAIWSGIGTAAVATIGAVFLGEGMGVAKIAGLALIIGGVVVLNMGGAH
;
A
#
# COMPACT_ATOMS: atom_id res chain seq x y z
N MET A 1 -19.04 -11.74 -18.31
CA MET A 1 -17.91 -12.05 -17.41
C MET A 1 -16.76 -12.60 -18.24
N ALA A 2 -15.80 -11.76 -18.55
CA ALA A 2 -14.62 -12.17 -19.35
C ALA A 2 -13.58 -12.76 -18.39
N GLY A 3 -13.51 -14.08 -18.30
CA GLY A 3 -12.42 -14.76 -17.63
C GLY A 3 -11.26 -14.93 -18.62
N TRP A 4 -10.12 -14.35 -18.34
CA TRP A 4 -8.91 -14.61 -19.12
C TRP A 4 -8.35 -15.98 -18.75
N VAL A 5 -8.12 -16.82 -19.77
CA VAL A 5 -7.47 -18.11 -19.59
C VAL A 5 -5.99 -17.92 -19.84
N VAL A 6 -5.18 -17.97 -18.80
CA VAL A 6 -3.73 -18.03 -18.97
C VAL A 6 -3.35 -19.49 -19.22
N ARG A 7 -2.83 -19.76 -20.40
CA ARG A 7 -2.31 -21.07 -20.79
C ARG A 7 -0.85 -21.15 -20.36
N VAL A 8 -0.54 -21.93 -19.35
CA VAL A 8 0.83 -22.22 -18.95
C VAL A 8 1.19 -23.61 -19.47
N ASP A 9 2.16 -23.68 -20.37
CA ASP A 9 2.69 -24.93 -20.91
C ASP A 9 3.85 -25.39 -20.02
N LEU A 10 3.60 -26.43 -19.24
CA LEU A 10 4.60 -27.06 -18.37
C LEU A 10 4.99 -28.43 -18.96
N GLY A 11 5.65 -28.40 -20.12
CA GLY A 11 6.34 -29.58 -20.68
C GLY A 11 5.61 -30.92 -20.56
N GLY A 12 4.51 -31.13 -21.28
CA GLY A 12 3.81 -32.41 -21.39
C GLY A 12 2.40 -32.50 -20.82
N GLY A 13 1.87 -31.44 -20.25
CA GLY A 13 0.50 -31.37 -19.76
C GLY A 13 -0.06 -29.95 -19.73
N CYS A 14 -1.17 -29.71 -20.45
CA CYS A 14 -1.85 -28.41 -20.42
C CYS A 14 -2.67 -28.29 -19.15
N VAL A 15 -2.15 -27.60 -18.12
CA VAL A 15 -2.93 -27.27 -16.93
C VAL A 15 -3.65 -25.95 -17.17
N ARG A 16 -4.98 -26.01 -17.24
CA ARG A 16 -5.82 -24.81 -17.27
C ARG A 16 -5.92 -24.24 -15.86
N LEU A 17 -5.13 -23.25 -15.57
CA LEU A 17 -5.33 -22.44 -14.36
C LEU A 17 -6.44 -21.42 -14.63
N TYR A 18 -7.62 -21.69 -14.17
CA TYR A 18 -8.73 -20.75 -14.10
C TYR A 18 -8.46 -19.77 -12.95
N ILE A 19 -7.66 -18.76 -13.21
CA ILE A 19 -7.51 -17.65 -12.26
C ILE A 19 -8.58 -16.63 -12.62
N SER A 20 -9.59 -16.53 -11.77
CA SER A 20 -10.62 -15.50 -11.91
C SER A 20 -9.97 -14.12 -11.82
N MET A 21 -10.29 -13.21 -12.76
CA MET A 21 -9.88 -11.80 -12.68
C MET A 21 -10.17 -11.18 -11.32
N ARG A 22 -11.25 -11.60 -10.68
CA ARG A 22 -11.62 -11.19 -9.33
C ARG A 22 -10.54 -11.56 -8.31
N THR A 23 -9.98 -12.76 -8.39
CA THR A 23 -8.91 -13.21 -7.49
C THR A 23 -7.62 -12.42 -7.68
N LEU A 24 -7.25 -12.10 -8.92
CA LEU A 24 -6.06 -11.28 -9.22
C LEU A 24 -6.20 -9.86 -8.67
N VAL A 25 -7.37 -9.25 -8.82
CA VAL A 25 -7.63 -7.91 -8.29
C VAL A 25 -7.60 -7.91 -6.77
N HIS A 26 -8.23 -8.88 -6.11
CA HIS A 26 -8.17 -9.02 -4.64
C HIS A 26 -6.73 -9.20 -4.15
N MET A 27 -5.94 -10.01 -4.85
CA MET A 27 -4.53 -10.20 -4.53
C MET A 27 -3.73 -8.89 -4.64
N GLY A 28 -4.02 -8.07 -5.65
CA GLY A 28 -3.41 -6.75 -5.83
C GLY A 28 -3.70 -5.83 -4.64
N TYR A 29 -4.92 -5.78 -4.16
CA TYR A 29 -5.28 -4.96 -2.98
C TYR A 29 -4.67 -5.49 -1.68
N VAL A 30 -4.57 -6.80 -1.49
CA VAL A 30 -3.89 -7.40 -0.33
C VAL A 30 -2.40 -7.03 -0.33
N LEU A 31 -1.74 -7.11 -1.49
CA LEU A 31 -0.34 -6.68 -1.65
C LEU A 31 -0.18 -5.19 -1.38
N LEU A 32 -1.13 -4.37 -1.81
CA LEU A 32 -1.12 -2.93 -1.55
C LEU A 32 -1.22 -2.62 -0.05
N VAL A 33 -2.11 -3.28 0.67
CA VAL A 33 -2.22 -3.13 2.13
C VAL A 33 -0.92 -3.56 2.82
N GLY A 34 -0.32 -4.66 2.38
CA GLY A 34 0.99 -5.11 2.87
C GLY A 34 2.10 -4.10 2.61
N ALA A 35 2.11 -3.49 1.42
CA ALA A 35 3.06 -2.44 1.05
C ALA A 35 2.92 -1.21 1.95
N ILE A 36 1.69 -0.75 2.18
CA ILE A 36 1.40 0.39 3.04
C ILE A 36 1.80 0.09 4.49
N ALA A 37 1.48 -1.10 5.00
CA ALA A 37 1.86 -1.50 6.36
C ALA A 37 3.39 -1.53 6.54
N SER A 38 4.12 -2.05 5.55
CA SER A 38 5.59 -2.06 5.56
C SER A 38 6.17 -0.64 5.50
N GLU A 39 5.61 0.22 4.67
CA GLU A 39 6.02 1.62 4.56
C GLU A 39 5.77 2.40 5.87
N VAL A 40 4.60 2.23 6.47
CA VAL A 40 4.25 2.87 7.75
C VAL A 40 5.20 2.42 8.86
N GLY A 41 5.54 1.14 8.91
CA GLY A 41 6.56 0.60 9.82
C GLY A 41 7.94 1.20 9.57
N ALA A 42 8.35 1.29 8.30
CA ALA A 42 9.62 1.90 7.90
C ALA A 42 9.69 3.38 8.27
N THR A 43 8.63 4.13 8.01
CA THR A 43 8.54 5.56 8.36
C THR A 43 8.59 5.77 9.87
N THR A 44 7.95 4.90 10.64
CA THR A 44 8.03 4.92 12.11
C THR A 44 9.44 4.63 12.60
N ALA A 45 10.10 3.61 12.03
CA ALA A 45 11.50 3.29 12.34
C ALA A 45 12.43 4.45 11.99
N MET A 46 12.16 5.15 10.87
CA MET A 46 12.92 6.33 10.46
C MET A 46 12.86 7.43 11.52
N LYS A 47 11.71 7.64 12.17
CA LYS A 47 11.59 8.60 13.28
C LYS A 47 12.55 8.27 14.43
N TYR A 48 12.72 6.99 14.75
CA TYR A 48 13.62 6.53 15.80
C TYR A 48 15.10 6.44 15.36
N SER A 49 15.39 6.60 14.08
CA SER A 49 16.76 6.56 13.56
C SER A 49 17.60 7.79 13.87
N ASP A 50 16.96 8.86 14.33
CA ASP A 50 17.62 10.14 14.63
C ASP A 50 18.48 10.63 13.45
N GLY A 51 17.84 10.82 12.29
CA GLY A 51 18.50 11.22 11.05
C GLY A 51 19.46 10.17 10.50
N PHE A 52 19.15 8.88 10.68
CA PHE A 52 19.99 7.74 10.29
C PHE A 52 21.31 7.60 11.06
N SER A 53 21.41 8.25 12.23
CA SER A 53 22.57 8.10 13.11
C SER A 53 22.57 6.79 13.90
N ARG A 54 21.39 6.18 14.08
CA ARG A 54 21.23 4.90 14.80
C ARG A 54 21.12 3.75 13.81
N LEU A 55 21.98 2.74 13.96
CA LEU A 55 22.10 1.64 13.01
C LEU A 55 20.83 0.80 12.87
N TRP A 56 20.27 0.30 13.97
CA TRP A 56 19.12 -0.62 13.92
C TRP A 56 17.84 0.01 13.34
N PRO A 57 17.39 1.19 13.80
CA PRO A 57 16.25 1.85 13.16
C PRO A 57 16.50 2.18 11.70
N SER A 58 17.74 2.56 11.33
CA SER A 58 18.10 2.84 9.94
C SER A 58 18.01 1.59 9.05
N VAL A 59 18.48 0.44 9.53
CA VAL A 59 18.38 -0.84 8.82
C VAL A 59 16.92 -1.25 8.66
N LEU A 60 16.11 -1.14 9.71
CA LEU A 60 14.66 -1.43 9.65
C LEU A 60 13.95 -0.53 8.65
N THR A 61 14.30 0.74 8.60
CA THR A 61 13.75 1.69 7.63
C THR A 61 14.08 1.27 6.20
N ALA A 62 15.34 0.96 5.91
CA ALA A 62 15.79 0.55 4.57
C ALA A 62 15.10 -0.74 4.12
N LEU A 63 15.03 -1.75 4.98
CA LEU A 63 14.35 -3.01 4.70
C LEU A 63 12.85 -2.83 4.50
N GLY A 64 12.21 -2.06 5.36
CA GLY A 64 10.78 -1.79 5.29
C GLY A 64 10.39 -1.08 3.98
N TYR A 65 11.14 -0.07 3.56
CA TYR A 65 10.92 0.58 2.26
C TYR A 65 11.19 -0.34 1.08
N ALA A 66 12.25 -1.14 1.12
CA ALA A 66 12.53 -2.12 0.07
C ALA A 66 11.37 -3.10 -0.12
N ILE A 67 10.85 -3.65 0.97
CA ILE A 67 9.68 -4.55 0.96
C ILE A 67 8.45 -3.82 0.43
N ALA A 68 8.19 -2.60 0.89
CA ALA A 68 7.05 -1.80 0.46
C ALA A 68 7.08 -1.57 -1.06
N PHE A 69 8.21 -1.19 -1.63
CA PHE A 69 8.33 -0.97 -3.07
C PHE A 69 8.22 -2.25 -3.89
N VAL A 70 8.75 -3.38 -3.41
CA VAL A 70 8.58 -4.67 -4.09
C VAL A 70 7.11 -5.06 -4.12
N LEU A 71 6.40 -4.93 -3.00
CA LEU A 71 4.96 -5.22 -2.92
C LEU A 71 4.14 -4.26 -3.79
N LEU A 72 4.51 -2.98 -3.82
CA LEU A 72 3.88 -2.01 -4.72
C LEU A 72 4.07 -2.40 -6.19
N ALA A 73 5.28 -2.77 -6.58
CA ALA A 73 5.56 -3.20 -7.95
C ALA A 73 4.70 -4.41 -8.36
N GLN A 74 4.47 -5.35 -7.45
CA GLN A 74 3.58 -6.48 -7.68
C GLN A 74 2.10 -6.04 -7.77
N THR A 75 1.69 -5.09 -6.94
CA THR A 75 0.33 -4.50 -6.97
C THR A 75 0.03 -3.86 -8.32
N LEU A 76 0.98 -3.11 -8.89
CA LEU A 76 0.81 -2.40 -10.15
C LEU A 76 0.64 -3.31 -11.38
N LYS A 77 0.80 -4.61 -11.24
CA LYS A 77 0.47 -5.57 -12.30
C LYS A 77 -1.04 -5.72 -12.52
N THR A 78 -1.83 -5.45 -11.49
CA THR A 78 -3.28 -5.68 -11.49
C THR A 78 -4.10 -4.46 -11.12
N VAL A 79 -3.50 -3.50 -10.42
CA VAL A 79 -4.15 -2.25 -10.00
C VAL A 79 -3.52 -1.08 -10.75
N SER A 80 -4.35 -0.15 -11.23
CA SER A 80 -3.84 1.05 -11.90
C SER A 80 -2.98 1.92 -10.98
N VAL A 81 -1.99 2.59 -11.55
CA VAL A 81 -1.07 3.45 -10.79
C VAL A 81 -1.83 4.53 -10.01
N GLY A 82 -2.81 5.19 -10.65
CA GLY A 82 -3.61 6.24 -10.00
C GLY A 82 -4.39 5.72 -8.80
N THR A 83 -5.06 4.58 -8.94
CA THR A 83 -5.81 3.94 -7.85
C THR A 83 -4.89 3.50 -6.71
N ALA A 84 -3.76 2.86 -7.03
CA ALA A 84 -2.79 2.42 -6.04
C ALA A 84 -2.23 3.59 -5.23
N TYR A 85 -1.84 4.67 -5.89
CA TYR A 85 -1.32 5.87 -5.21
C TYR A 85 -2.38 6.60 -4.40
N ALA A 86 -3.62 6.68 -4.87
CA ALA A 86 -4.72 7.29 -4.13
C ALA A 86 -4.97 6.55 -2.82
N ILE A 87 -5.05 5.22 -2.86
CA ILE A 87 -5.24 4.38 -1.67
C ILE A 87 -4.03 4.47 -0.76
N TRP A 88 -2.82 4.40 -1.31
CA TRP A 88 -1.57 4.52 -0.55
C TRP A 88 -1.51 5.85 0.22
N SER A 89 -1.72 6.97 -0.47
CA SER A 89 -1.67 8.28 0.18
C SER A 89 -2.75 8.46 1.24
N GLY A 90 -3.97 7.99 0.99
CA GLY A 90 -5.07 8.09 1.95
C GLY A 90 -4.83 7.26 3.20
N ILE A 91 -4.64 5.96 3.03
CA ILE A 91 -4.45 5.01 4.15
C ILE A 91 -3.10 5.25 4.83
N GLY A 92 -2.03 5.45 4.06
CA GLY A 92 -0.69 5.67 4.59
C GLY A 92 -0.64 6.93 5.47
N THR A 93 -1.17 8.05 4.98
CA THR A 93 -1.22 9.30 5.75
C THR A 93 -2.04 9.15 7.01
N ALA A 94 -3.22 8.52 6.93
CA ALA A 94 -4.06 8.28 8.09
C ALA A 94 -3.36 7.39 9.14
N ALA A 95 -2.70 6.32 8.69
CA ALA A 95 -1.97 5.41 9.57
C ALA A 95 -0.78 6.10 10.25
N VAL A 96 0.06 6.80 9.49
CA VAL A 96 1.22 7.53 10.05
C VAL A 96 0.76 8.63 11.02
N ALA A 97 -0.29 9.38 10.69
CA ALA A 97 -0.83 10.40 11.57
C ALA A 97 -1.38 9.81 12.88
N THR A 98 -2.04 8.64 12.81
CA THR A 98 -2.55 7.94 13.99
C THR A 98 -1.41 7.42 14.86
N ILE A 99 -0.39 6.81 14.28
CA ILE A 99 0.80 6.35 15.01
C ILE A 99 1.52 7.53 15.64
N GLY A 100 1.69 8.65 14.92
CA GLY A 100 2.28 9.87 15.45
C GLY A 100 1.55 10.39 16.67
N ALA A 101 0.20 10.41 16.63
CA ALA A 101 -0.61 10.87 17.75
C ALA A 101 -0.56 9.92 18.96
N VAL A 102 -0.64 8.60 18.72
CA VAL A 102 -0.78 7.61 19.79
C VAL A 102 0.56 7.25 20.43
N PHE A 103 1.60 7.03 19.61
CA PHE A 103 2.88 6.49 20.07
C PHE A 103 4.00 7.54 20.16
N LEU A 104 3.93 8.60 19.37
CA LEU A 104 4.97 9.61 19.33
C LEU A 104 4.57 10.92 20.05
N GLY A 105 3.37 10.98 20.62
CA GLY A 105 2.88 12.14 21.35
C GLY A 105 2.63 13.38 20.48
N GLU A 106 2.46 13.19 19.17
CA GLU A 106 2.15 14.28 18.25
C GLU A 106 0.68 14.73 18.40
N GLY A 107 0.46 16.02 18.43
CA GLY A 107 -0.90 16.57 18.57
C GLY A 107 -1.82 16.22 17.41
N MET A 108 -3.08 15.91 17.72
CA MET A 108 -4.15 15.65 16.75
C MET A 108 -5.13 16.83 16.74
N GLY A 109 -4.68 17.96 16.21
CA GLY A 109 -5.51 19.17 16.11
C GLY A 109 -6.64 19.04 15.09
N VAL A 110 -7.65 19.91 15.21
CA VAL A 110 -8.83 19.95 14.33
C VAL A 110 -8.43 20.06 12.85
N ALA A 111 -7.44 20.88 12.53
CA ALA A 111 -6.93 21.04 11.17
C ALA A 111 -6.36 19.74 10.59
N LYS A 112 -5.65 18.96 11.42
CA LYS A 112 -5.09 17.66 11.02
C LYS A 112 -6.20 16.65 10.75
N ILE A 113 -7.21 16.58 11.60
CA ILE A 113 -8.38 15.71 11.43
C ILE A 113 -9.16 16.10 10.18
N ALA A 114 -9.41 17.39 9.97
CA ALA A 114 -10.11 17.90 8.79
C ALA A 114 -9.32 17.58 7.49
N GLY A 115 -8.00 17.78 7.50
CA GLY A 115 -7.15 17.45 6.37
C GLY A 115 -7.17 15.95 6.02
N LEU A 116 -7.09 15.08 7.03
CA LEU A 116 -7.20 13.64 6.84
C LEU A 116 -8.55 13.22 6.27
N ALA A 117 -9.64 13.82 6.78
CA ALA A 117 -10.98 13.57 6.26
C ALA A 117 -11.11 13.97 4.78
N LEU A 118 -10.52 15.09 4.38
CA LEU A 118 -10.49 15.55 2.99
C LEU A 118 -9.69 14.58 2.09
N ILE A 119 -8.54 14.09 2.55
CA ILE A 119 -7.72 13.13 1.81
C ILE A 119 -8.51 11.84 1.60
N ILE A 120 -9.06 11.27 2.65
CA ILE A 120 -9.86 10.04 2.60
C ILE A 120 -11.09 10.22 1.71
N GLY A 121 -11.81 11.35 1.86
CA GLY A 121 -12.94 11.70 1.01
C GLY A 121 -12.54 11.78 -0.46
N GLY A 122 -11.40 12.41 -0.77
CA GLY A 122 -10.87 12.48 -2.13
C GLY A 122 -10.55 11.10 -2.72
N VAL A 123 -9.93 10.20 -1.94
CA VAL A 123 -9.66 8.82 -2.36
C VAL A 123 -10.95 8.06 -2.66
N VAL A 124 -11.97 8.20 -1.81
CA VAL A 124 -13.29 7.58 -2.03
C VAL A 124 -13.91 8.07 -3.33
N VAL A 125 -13.93 9.39 -3.55
CA VAL A 125 -14.48 10.00 -4.77
C VAL A 125 -13.74 9.50 -6.02
N LEU A 126 -12.40 9.42 -5.99
CA LEU A 126 -11.61 8.88 -7.10
C LEU A 126 -11.98 7.43 -7.43
N ASN A 127 -12.14 6.60 -6.40
CA ASN A 127 -12.50 5.20 -6.61
C ASN A 127 -13.95 5.03 -7.13
N MET A 128 -14.87 5.88 -6.68
CA MET A 128 -16.26 5.89 -7.17
C MET A 128 -16.37 6.44 -8.59
N GLY A 129 -15.49 7.37 -8.97
CA GLY A 129 -15.46 7.96 -10.31
C GLY A 129 -14.87 7.07 -11.40
N GLY A 130 -14.46 5.82 -11.08
CA GLY A 130 -13.93 4.87 -12.05
C GLY A 130 -12.54 5.22 -12.56
N ALA A 131 -11.68 5.78 -11.73
CA ALA A 131 -10.26 6.04 -12.04
C ALA A 131 -9.47 4.72 -12.13
N HIS A 132 -9.72 3.97 -13.17
CA HIS A 132 -9.03 2.70 -13.44
C HIS A 132 -7.92 2.91 -14.47
#